data_7197115a5792be314cd9679cffdddbb2
#
_entry.id   7197115a5792be314cd9679cffdddbb2
#
_cell.length_a   1.000
_cell.length_b   1.000
_cell.length_c   1.000
_cell.angle_alpha   90.00
_cell.angle_beta   90.00
_cell.angle_gamma   90.00
#
_symmetry.space_group_name_H-M   'P 1'
#
loop_
_entity.id
_entity.type
_entity.pdbx_description
1 polymer ?
#
loop_
_entity_poly.entity_id
_entity_poly.type
_entity_poly.pdbx_seq_one_letter_code
_entity_poly.pdbx_strand_id
1 'polypeptide(L)'
;FCWQFTLNREMLFGAALPRACSLTHPRAMALVIKAVYTALPKLEDARPDLSQTIDTLARGLSRKLAENSHTDWRWFEDRFKYNNAVLPESLLIAGHVLANDQYTKAGLQALEFLIGKTFEGRMYVPIGHTTWYCQGNTRSYFDQQPEDPAATILALATAYRTTGQQRYKELAFTCFSWFLGNNS
;
A
#
# COMPACT_ATOMS: atom_id res chain seq x y z
N PHE A 1 -5.23 -12.48 -32.63
CA PHE A 1 -5.11 -11.14 -31.99
C PHE A 1 -4.87 -11.25 -30.48
N CYS A 2 -5.54 -12.13 -29.74
CA CYS A 2 -5.34 -12.29 -28.29
C CYS A 2 -3.94 -12.80 -27.89
N TRP A 3 -3.34 -13.68 -28.67
CA TRP A 3 -2.03 -14.30 -28.36
C TRP A 3 -0.85 -13.32 -28.48
N GLN A 4 -0.86 -12.42 -29.44
CA GLN A 4 0.19 -11.39 -29.56
C GLN A 4 0.18 -10.40 -28.41
N PHE A 5 -1.00 -10.09 -27.86
CA PHE A 5 -1.12 -9.22 -26.69
C PHE A 5 -0.57 -9.84 -25.40
N THR A 6 -0.69 -11.16 -25.24
CA THR A 6 -0.18 -11.89 -24.06
C THR A 6 1.35 -11.96 -24.06
N LEU A 7 1.95 -12.32 -25.20
CA LEU A 7 3.41 -12.34 -25.38
C LEU A 7 4.04 -10.95 -25.16
N ASN A 8 3.40 -9.88 -25.64
CA ASN A 8 3.87 -8.53 -25.42
C ASN A 8 3.80 -8.09 -23.95
N ARG A 9 2.83 -8.57 -23.17
CA ARG A 9 2.72 -8.26 -21.73
C ARG A 9 3.86 -8.87 -20.93
N GLU A 10 4.19 -10.13 -21.15
CA GLU A 10 5.27 -10.83 -20.44
C GLU A 10 6.63 -10.21 -20.80
N MET A 11 6.87 -9.95 -22.07
CA MET A 11 8.09 -9.26 -22.53
C MET A 11 8.21 -7.86 -21.91
N LEU A 12 7.16 -7.06 -21.94
CA LEU A 12 7.17 -5.72 -21.37
C LEU A 12 7.38 -5.74 -19.85
N PHE A 13 6.71 -6.68 -19.17
CA PHE A 13 6.86 -6.87 -17.74
C PHE A 13 8.30 -7.29 -17.38
N GLY A 14 8.87 -8.28 -18.06
CA GLY A 14 10.25 -8.73 -17.85
C GLY A 14 11.29 -7.64 -18.15
N ALA A 15 11.08 -6.85 -19.20
CA ALA A 15 11.97 -5.72 -19.54
C ALA A 15 11.88 -4.56 -18.52
N ALA A 16 10.75 -4.40 -17.83
CA ALA A 16 10.56 -3.34 -16.84
C ALA A 16 11.15 -3.68 -15.45
N LEU A 17 11.21 -4.97 -15.08
CA LEU A 17 11.63 -5.42 -13.74
C LEU A 17 13.03 -4.92 -13.32
N PRO A 18 14.09 -4.97 -14.15
CA PRO A 18 15.40 -4.48 -13.76
C PRO A 18 15.40 -3.00 -13.37
N ARG A 19 14.61 -2.18 -14.09
CA ARG A 19 14.45 -0.75 -13.77
C ARG A 19 13.59 -0.55 -12.52
N ALA A 20 12.62 -1.41 -12.27
CA ALA A 20 11.77 -1.34 -11.10
C ALA A 20 12.57 -1.49 -9.79
N CYS A 21 13.61 -2.33 -9.77
CA CYS A 21 14.48 -2.50 -8.61
C CYS A 21 15.30 -1.24 -8.24
N SER A 22 15.46 -0.30 -9.15
CA SER A 22 16.17 0.97 -8.90
C SER A 22 15.26 2.10 -8.41
N LEU A 23 13.96 1.86 -8.25
CA LEU A 23 13.01 2.86 -7.77
C LEU A 23 13.29 3.23 -6.31
N THR A 24 13.21 4.52 -6.02
CA THR A 24 13.44 5.07 -4.68
C THR A 24 12.23 5.77 -4.08
N HIS A 25 11.24 6.09 -4.93
CA HIS A 25 10.01 6.74 -4.49
C HIS A 25 9.06 5.72 -3.86
N PRO A 26 8.57 5.92 -2.60
CA PRO A 26 7.81 4.92 -1.86
C PRO A 26 6.59 4.36 -2.62
N ARG A 27 5.77 5.23 -3.22
CA ARG A 27 4.58 4.78 -3.97
C ARG A 27 4.91 3.97 -5.21
N ALA A 28 5.97 4.35 -5.93
CA ALA A 28 6.42 3.58 -7.08
C ALA A 28 6.89 2.18 -6.67
N MET A 29 7.67 2.06 -5.59
CA MET A 29 8.09 0.77 -5.04
C MET A 29 6.88 -0.08 -4.63
N ALA A 30 5.91 0.52 -3.93
CA ALA A 30 4.70 -0.17 -3.48
C ALA A 30 3.84 -0.68 -4.65
N LEU A 31 3.64 0.15 -5.67
CA LEU A 31 2.87 -0.24 -6.86
C LEU A 31 3.54 -1.38 -7.64
N VAL A 32 4.88 -1.40 -7.72
CA VAL A 32 5.59 -2.52 -8.34
C VAL A 32 5.44 -3.79 -7.52
N ILE A 33 5.53 -3.75 -6.19
CA ILE A 33 5.27 -4.92 -5.34
C ILE A 33 3.88 -5.50 -5.62
N LYS A 34 2.86 -4.66 -5.70
CA LYS A 34 1.48 -5.10 -6.02
C LYS A 34 1.37 -5.68 -7.43
N ALA A 35 2.00 -5.05 -8.42
CA ALA A 35 2.01 -5.55 -9.80
C ALA A 35 2.69 -6.91 -9.90
N VAL A 36 3.86 -7.07 -9.28
CA VAL A 36 4.60 -8.35 -9.23
C VAL A 36 3.79 -9.42 -8.52
N TYR A 37 3.17 -9.10 -7.37
CA TYR A 37 2.29 -10.03 -6.65
C TYR A 37 1.13 -10.53 -7.53
N THR A 38 0.53 -9.65 -8.31
CA THR A 38 -0.56 -10.00 -9.23
C THR A 38 -0.09 -10.90 -10.38
N ALA A 39 1.19 -10.80 -10.77
CA ALA A 39 1.79 -11.60 -11.82
C ALA A 39 2.26 -12.98 -11.34
N LEU A 40 2.60 -13.15 -10.05
CA LEU A 40 3.14 -14.40 -9.49
C LEU A 40 2.37 -15.67 -9.86
N PRO A 41 1.02 -15.71 -9.83
CA PRO A 41 0.28 -16.91 -10.20
C PRO A 41 0.34 -17.28 -11.69
N LYS A 42 0.82 -16.36 -12.54
CA LYS A 42 0.85 -16.48 -14.00
C LYS A 42 2.24 -16.72 -14.55
N LEU A 43 3.27 -16.50 -13.75
CA LEU A 43 4.69 -16.51 -14.13
C LEU A 43 5.48 -17.40 -13.15
N GLU A 44 5.12 -18.68 -13.06
CA GLU A 44 5.71 -19.63 -12.09
C GLU A 44 7.21 -19.81 -12.31
N ASP A 45 7.65 -19.91 -13.57
CA ASP A 45 9.07 -20.09 -13.92
C ASP A 45 9.94 -18.87 -13.51
N ALA A 46 9.35 -17.67 -13.47
CA ALA A 46 10.04 -16.45 -13.05
C ALA A 46 9.88 -16.16 -11.54
N ARG A 47 9.25 -17.04 -10.77
CA ARG A 47 8.95 -16.81 -9.35
C ARG A 47 10.16 -16.41 -8.49
N PRO A 48 11.36 -16.99 -8.61
CA PRO A 48 12.51 -16.58 -7.83
C PRO A 48 12.91 -15.12 -8.07
N ASP A 49 12.96 -14.68 -9.32
CA ASP A 49 13.31 -13.30 -9.69
C ASP A 49 12.24 -12.31 -9.23
N LEU A 50 10.98 -12.70 -9.31
CA LEU A 50 9.85 -11.89 -8.83
C LEU A 50 9.87 -11.76 -7.32
N SER A 51 10.16 -12.82 -6.58
CA SER A 51 10.31 -12.79 -5.12
C SER A 51 11.50 -11.92 -4.71
N GLN A 52 12.62 -12.01 -5.42
CA GLN A 52 13.79 -11.15 -5.19
C GLN A 52 13.47 -9.67 -5.44
N THR A 53 12.68 -9.37 -6.47
CA THR A 53 12.21 -8.01 -6.75
C THR A 53 11.33 -7.48 -5.60
N ILE A 54 10.37 -8.27 -5.12
CA ILE A 54 9.55 -7.92 -3.96
C ILE A 54 10.42 -7.64 -2.73
N ASP A 55 11.39 -8.49 -2.42
CA ASP A 55 12.28 -8.32 -1.26
C ASP A 55 13.09 -7.03 -1.34
N THR A 56 13.67 -6.77 -2.52
CA THR A 56 14.47 -5.55 -2.75
C THR A 56 13.65 -4.28 -2.50
N LEU A 57 12.44 -4.22 -3.03
CA LEU A 57 11.55 -3.06 -2.89
C LEU A 57 10.97 -2.95 -1.48
N ALA A 58 10.58 -4.06 -0.86
CA ALA A 58 10.07 -4.08 0.51
C ALA A 58 11.13 -3.66 1.53
N ARG A 59 12.40 -4.06 1.32
CA ARG A 59 13.54 -3.58 2.11
C ARG A 59 13.72 -2.07 1.98
N GLY A 60 13.60 -1.54 0.75
CA GLY A 60 13.62 -0.11 0.48
C GLY A 60 12.51 0.64 1.22
N LEU A 61 11.27 0.13 1.17
CA LEU A 61 10.13 0.70 1.89
C LEU A 61 10.30 0.63 3.41
N SER A 62 10.74 -0.50 3.95
CA SER A 62 10.99 -0.67 5.39
C SER A 62 12.06 0.30 5.89
N ARG A 63 13.10 0.53 5.09
CA ARG A 63 14.11 1.55 5.39
C ARG A 63 13.52 2.95 5.42
N LYS A 64 12.69 3.32 4.43
CA LYS A 64 11.99 4.62 4.42
C LYS A 64 11.10 4.81 5.65
N LEU A 65 10.36 3.77 6.04
CA LEU A 65 9.55 3.79 7.25
C LEU A 65 10.43 4.02 8.49
N ALA A 66 11.55 3.32 8.62
CA ALA A 66 12.45 3.47 9.76
C ALA A 66 13.13 4.85 9.81
N GLU A 67 13.60 5.37 8.67
CA GLU A 67 14.25 6.67 8.56
C GLU A 67 13.33 7.84 8.94
N ASN A 68 12.03 7.75 8.64
CA ASN A 68 11.07 8.83 8.86
C ASN A 68 10.21 8.63 10.12
N SER A 69 10.32 7.47 10.79
CA SER A 69 9.51 7.19 11.99
C SER A 69 10.16 7.72 13.25
N HIS A 70 9.35 8.39 14.09
CA HIS A 70 9.70 8.82 15.44
C HIS A 70 8.44 8.82 16.32
N THR A 71 8.54 9.32 17.54
CA THR A 71 7.54 9.15 18.61
C THR A 71 6.09 9.37 18.17
N ASP A 72 5.82 10.46 17.46
CA ASP A 72 4.46 10.87 17.09
C ASP A 72 4.14 10.73 15.60
N TRP A 73 5.10 10.23 14.83
CA TRP A 73 4.99 10.07 13.39
C TRP A 73 5.57 8.73 12.95
N ARG A 74 4.74 7.83 12.42
CA ARG A 74 5.13 6.47 12.01
C ARG A 74 4.75 6.24 10.56
N TRP A 75 5.42 6.98 9.69
CA TRP A 75 5.11 7.00 8.27
C TRP A 75 6.37 6.96 7.39
N PHE A 76 6.21 6.62 6.13
CA PHE A 76 7.29 6.45 5.14
C PHE A 76 7.90 7.78 4.66
N GLU A 77 7.21 8.88 4.87
CA GLU A 77 7.54 10.23 4.39
C GLU A 77 7.22 11.26 5.49
N ASP A 78 7.65 12.51 5.29
CA ASP A 78 7.34 13.66 6.16
C ASP A 78 5.86 14.08 6.10
N ARG A 79 5.07 13.47 5.21
CA ARG A 79 3.65 13.79 4.99
C ARG A 79 2.84 12.63 4.43
N PHE A 80 1.55 12.67 4.66
CA PHE A 80 0.58 11.94 3.85
C PHE A 80 0.28 12.72 2.58
N LYS A 81 0.13 11.99 1.48
CA LYS A 81 -0.25 12.53 0.17
C LYS A 81 -1.48 11.79 -0.35
N TYR A 82 -1.42 11.31 -1.58
CA TYR A 82 -2.44 10.48 -2.21
C TYR A 82 -2.08 8.99 -2.11
N ASN A 83 -3.09 8.14 -2.27
CA ASN A 83 -2.92 6.68 -2.33
C ASN A 83 -2.05 6.14 -1.17
N ASN A 84 -2.34 6.65 0.04
CA ASN A 84 -1.49 6.40 1.20
C ASN A 84 -1.45 4.92 1.58
N ALA A 85 -2.60 4.25 1.53
CA ALA A 85 -2.74 2.88 1.99
C ALA A 85 -1.97 1.83 1.14
N VAL A 86 -1.54 2.19 -0.08
CA VAL A 86 -0.72 1.30 -0.91
C VAL A 86 0.63 0.97 -0.25
N LEU A 87 1.17 1.88 0.58
CA LEU A 87 2.46 1.70 1.23
C LEU A 87 2.43 0.57 2.28
N PRO A 88 1.57 0.62 3.31
CA PRO A 88 1.45 -0.49 4.26
C PRO A 88 0.94 -1.77 3.60
N GLU A 89 0.00 -1.72 2.65
CA GLU A 89 -0.49 -2.89 1.94
C GLU A 89 0.64 -3.66 1.24
N SER A 90 1.55 -2.95 0.57
CA SER A 90 2.66 -3.59 -0.13
C SER A 90 3.63 -4.31 0.82
N LEU A 91 3.83 -3.81 2.03
CA LEU A 91 4.61 -4.52 3.07
C LEU A 91 3.88 -5.77 3.58
N LEU A 92 2.56 -5.73 3.73
CA LEU A 92 1.77 -6.91 4.08
C LEU A 92 1.85 -7.98 2.99
N ILE A 93 1.76 -7.58 1.72
CA ILE A 93 1.95 -8.46 0.57
C ILE A 93 3.36 -9.07 0.59
N ALA A 94 4.39 -8.27 0.78
CA ALA A 94 5.76 -8.75 0.83
C ALA A 94 5.97 -9.73 2.00
N GLY A 95 5.42 -9.44 3.18
CA GLY A 95 5.44 -10.32 4.34
C GLY A 95 4.81 -11.68 4.06
N HIS A 96 3.67 -11.69 3.37
CA HIS A 96 2.98 -12.92 2.96
C HIS A 96 3.79 -13.73 1.93
N VAL A 97 4.25 -13.08 0.85
CA VAL A 97 4.95 -13.77 -0.26
C VAL A 97 6.28 -14.35 0.18
N LEU A 98 7.00 -13.63 1.05
CA LEU A 98 8.35 -13.99 1.50
C LEU A 98 8.37 -14.73 2.85
N ALA A 99 7.21 -14.99 3.44
CA ALA A 99 7.07 -15.51 4.81
C ALA A 99 7.92 -14.70 5.82
N ASN A 100 7.89 -13.37 5.71
CA ASN A 100 8.72 -12.47 6.51
C ASN A 100 7.86 -11.65 7.48
N ASP A 101 7.88 -12.05 8.75
CA ASP A 101 7.12 -11.39 9.83
C ASP A 101 7.54 -9.95 10.08
N GLN A 102 8.76 -9.55 9.75
CA GLN A 102 9.22 -8.17 9.94
C GLN A 102 8.49 -7.22 8.98
N TYR A 103 8.31 -7.63 7.72
CA TYR A 103 7.52 -6.85 6.77
C TYR A 103 6.04 -6.80 7.17
N THR A 104 5.49 -7.92 7.62
CA THR A 104 4.11 -7.97 8.13
C THR A 104 3.91 -7.00 9.31
N LYS A 105 4.79 -7.04 10.30
CA LYS A 105 4.74 -6.14 11.47
C LYS A 105 4.86 -4.67 11.05
N ALA A 106 5.81 -4.35 10.20
CA ALA A 106 6.00 -2.98 9.69
C ALA A 106 4.77 -2.48 8.93
N GLY A 107 4.20 -3.33 8.07
CA GLY A 107 2.96 -3.02 7.33
C GLY A 107 1.77 -2.78 8.25
N LEU A 108 1.56 -3.64 9.26
CA LEU A 108 0.48 -3.46 10.24
C LEU A 108 0.67 -2.18 11.07
N GLN A 109 1.89 -1.88 11.54
CA GLN A 109 2.17 -0.66 12.31
C GLN A 109 1.87 0.61 11.49
N ALA A 110 2.29 0.65 10.24
CA ALA A 110 2.02 1.77 9.36
C ALA A 110 0.52 1.89 9.01
N LEU A 111 -0.16 0.76 8.81
CA LEU A 111 -1.61 0.75 8.57
C LEU A 111 -2.38 1.25 9.78
N GLU A 112 -2.04 0.82 10.99
CA GLU A 112 -2.67 1.31 12.23
C GLU A 112 -2.45 2.82 12.42
N PHE A 113 -1.27 3.32 12.06
CA PHE A 113 -1.01 4.76 12.10
C PHE A 113 -1.91 5.51 11.09
N LEU A 114 -2.06 5.00 9.86
CA LEU A 114 -2.97 5.55 8.86
C LEU A 114 -4.43 5.52 9.33
N ILE A 115 -4.89 4.39 9.89
CA ILE A 115 -6.25 4.25 10.46
C ILE A 115 -6.50 5.33 11.52
N GLY A 116 -5.57 5.54 12.45
CA GLY A 116 -5.68 6.57 13.47
C GLY A 116 -5.74 8.00 12.93
N LYS A 117 -5.37 8.20 11.65
CA LYS A 117 -5.40 9.51 10.97
C LYS A 117 -6.58 9.68 10.01
N THR A 118 -7.28 8.60 9.65
CA THR A 118 -8.31 8.63 8.60
C THR A 118 -9.67 8.09 9.04
N PHE A 119 -9.79 7.56 10.26
CA PHE A 119 -11.08 7.18 10.82
C PHE A 119 -11.45 8.10 11.99
N GLU A 120 -12.57 8.78 11.89
CA GLU A 120 -13.11 9.69 12.89
C GLU A 120 -14.50 9.19 13.35
N GLY A 121 -14.55 8.66 14.56
CA GLY A 121 -15.77 8.03 15.06
C GLY A 121 -16.20 6.83 14.20
N ARG A 122 -17.31 6.98 13.49
CA ARG A 122 -17.87 5.93 12.60
C ARG A 122 -17.71 6.24 11.11
N MET A 123 -16.87 7.19 10.75
CA MET A 123 -16.65 7.60 9.37
C MET A 123 -15.21 7.43 8.95
N TYR A 124 -15.02 7.13 7.67
CA TYR A 124 -13.73 7.25 7.02
C TYR A 124 -13.61 8.67 6.45
N VAL A 125 -12.55 9.35 6.81
CA VAL A 125 -12.25 10.71 6.36
C VAL A 125 -10.84 10.70 5.74
N PRO A 126 -10.71 10.66 4.41
CA PRO A 126 -9.41 10.64 3.75
C PRO A 126 -8.64 11.93 3.99
N ILE A 127 -7.34 11.90 3.78
CA ILE A 127 -6.51 13.11 3.80
C ILE A 127 -6.84 13.94 2.55
N GLY A 128 -7.25 15.20 2.75
CA GLY A 128 -7.57 16.08 1.64
C GLY A 128 -6.33 16.48 0.83
N HIS A 129 -6.49 16.66 -0.48
CA HIS A 129 -5.40 16.93 -1.40
C HIS A 129 -5.00 18.40 -1.49
N THR A 130 -5.79 19.34 -0.93
CA THR A 130 -5.50 20.78 -0.99
C THR A 130 -4.13 21.15 -0.40
N THR A 131 -3.81 20.64 0.81
CA THR A 131 -2.55 20.92 1.51
C THR A 131 -1.86 19.68 2.06
N TRP A 132 -2.45 18.50 1.86
CA TRP A 132 -2.00 17.23 2.41
C TRP A 132 -2.04 17.19 3.95
N TYR A 133 -1.25 16.33 4.56
CA TYR A 133 -1.03 16.32 6.00
C TYR A 133 0.46 16.14 6.27
N CYS A 134 1.15 17.26 6.46
CA CYS A 134 2.55 17.27 6.87
C CYS A 134 2.67 17.03 8.37
N GLN A 135 3.74 16.37 8.76
CA GLN A 135 4.07 16.20 10.17
C GLN A 135 4.13 17.55 10.90
N GLY A 136 3.52 17.59 12.08
CA GLY A 136 3.46 18.81 12.91
C GLY A 136 2.43 19.86 12.47
N ASN A 137 1.74 19.63 11.34
CA ASN A 137 0.74 20.55 10.81
C ASN A 137 -0.69 20.01 10.99
N THR A 138 -1.67 20.85 10.70
CA THR A 138 -3.07 20.44 10.60
C THR A 138 -3.32 19.69 9.29
N ARG A 139 -4.09 18.60 9.33
CA ARG A 139 -4.48 17.85 8.13
C ARG A 139 -5.46 18.65 7.27
N SER A 140 -5.43 18.43 5.96
CA SER A 140 -6.47 18.89 5.06
C SER A 140 -7.66 17.94 5.07
N TYR A 141 -8.88 18.49 5.01
CA TYR A 141 -10.14 17.77 4.90
C TYR A 141 -10.76 17.88 3.50
N PHE A 142 -10.28 18.81 2.67
CA PHE A 142 -10.86 19.12 1.37
C PHE A 142 -10.02 18.58 0.22
N ASP A 143 -10.70 18.46 -0.93
CA ASP A 143 -10.30 17.71 -2.10
C ASP A 143 -10.11 16.24 -1.76
N GLN A 144 -11.15 15.61 -1.22
CA GLN A 144 -11.14 14.15 -1.01
C GLN A 144 -11.23 13.44 -2.37
N GLN A 145 -10.33 12.48 -2.57
CA GLN A 145 -10.24 11.74 -3.83
C GLN A 145 -10.66 10.28 -3.62
N PRO A 146 -11.42 9.67 -4.56
CA PRO A 146 -11.93 8.30 -4.43
C PRO A 146 -10.82 7.23 -4.44
N GLU A 147 -9.62 7.57 -4.86
CA GLU A 147 -8.49 6.63 -4.83
C GLU A 147 -8.04 6.28 -3.40
N ASP A 148 -8.16 7.22 -2.45
CA ASP A 148 -7.75 6.99 -1.06
C ASP A 148 -8.65 5.97 -0.33
N PRO A 149 -10.00 6.10 -0.34
CA PRO A 149 -10.86 5.05 0.20
C PRO A 149 -10.70 3.71 -0.55
N ALA A 150 -10.55 3.72 -1.88
CA ALA A 150 -10.34 2.50 -2.64
C ALA A 150 -9.06 1.76 -2.21
N ALA A 151 -7.94 2.46 -2.11
CA ALA A 151 -6.68 1.90 -1.63
C ALA A 151 -6.77 1.42 -0.17
N THR A 152 -7.48 2.18 0.69
CA THR A 152 -7.64 1.83 2.10
C THR A 152 -8.46 0.54 2.27
N ILE A 153 -9.53 0.35 1.50
CA ILE A 153 -10.30 -0.89 1.49
C ILE A 153 -9.41 -2.09 1.13
N LEU A 154 -8.57 -1.96 0.10
CA LEU A 154 -7.66 -3.03 -0.32
C LEU A 154 -6.63 -3.36 0.76
N ALA A 155 -6.04 -2.36 1.39
CA ALA A 155 -5.10 -2.54 2.48
C ALA A 155 -5.74 -3.22 3.71
N LEU A 156 -6.96 -2.80 4.09
CA LEU A 156 -7.72 -3.41 5.18
C LEU A 156 -8.12 -4.86 4.87
N ALA A 157 -8.54 -5.15 3.64
CA ALA A 157 -8.82 -6.51 3.20
C ALA A 157 -7.56 -7.39 3.23
N THR A 158 -6.40 -6.84 2.86
CA THR A 158 -5.12 -7.54 2.96
C THR A 158 -4.75 -7.80 4.43
N ALA A 159 -4.90 -6.81 5.31
CA ALA A 159 -4.67 -6.97 6.75
C ALA A 159 -5.60 -8.02 7.38
N TYR A 160 -6.88 -8.04 6.98
CA TYR A 160 -7.82 -9.07 7.42
C TYR A 160 -7.37 -10.48 6.99
N ARG A 161 -6.98 -10.66 5.72
CA ARG A 161 -6.46 -11.95 5.23
C ARG A 161 -5.19 -12.40 5.95
N THR A 162 -4.33 -11.45 6.30
CA THR A 162 -3.06 -11.72 6.98
C THR A 162 -3.24 -12.09 8.46
N THR A 163 -4.19 -11.45 9.15
CA THR A 163 -4.30 -11.55 10.63
C THR A 163 -5.53 -12.30 11.12
N GLY A 164 -6.58 -12.45 10.30
CA GLY A 164 -7.90 -12.96 10.71
C GLY A 164 -8.70 -11.99 11.59
N GLN A 165 -8.18 -10.80 11.91
CA GLN A 165 -8.84 -9.88 12.83
C GLN A 165 -10.07 -9.22 12.19
N GLN A 166 -11.25 -9.50 12.74
CA GLN A 166 -12.55 -9.02 12.24
C GLN A 166 -12.63 -7.49 12.14
N ARG A 167 -11.92 -6.78 13.01
CA ARG A 167 -11.84 -5.31 13.02
C ARG A 167 -11.44 -4.73 11.64
N TYR A 168 -10.48 -5.32 10.94
CA TYR A 168 -10.07 -4.81 9.61
C TYR A 168 -11.19 -4.95 8.57
N LYS A 169 -11.97 -6.01 8.66
CA LYS A 169 -13.14 -6.18 7.79
C LYS A 169 -14.20 -5.12 8.08
N GLU A 170 -14.48 -4.84 9.34
CA GLU A 170 -15.44 -3.81 9.77
C GLU A 170 -15.01 -2.41 9.31
N LEU A 171 -13.72 -2.08 9.47
CA LEU A 171 -13.15 -0.83 8.96
C LEU A 171 -13.23 -0.73 7.43
N ALA A 172 -13.06 -1.84 6.71
CA ALA A 172 -13.22 -1.85 5.25
C ALA A 172 -14.65 -1.51 4.82
N PHE A 173 -15.68 -2.03 5.53
CA PHE A 173 -17.08 -1.65 5.28
C PHE A 173 -17.35 -0.18 5.64
N THR A 174 -16.79 0.31 6.74
CA THR A 174 -16.88 1.73 7.10
C THR A 174 -16.25 2.60 6.02
N CYS A 175 -15.08 2.22 5.52
CA CYS A 175 -14.41 2.93 4.42
C CYS A 175 -15.24 2.86 3.12
N PHE A 176 -15.85 1.71 2.81
CA PHE A 176 -16.70 1.57 1.63
C PHE A 176 -17.95 2.47 1.69
N SER A 177 -18.49 2.72 2.88
CA SER A 177 -19.65 3.60 3.04
C SER A 177 -19.39 5.04 2.60
N TRP A 178 -18.12 5.45 2.47
CA TRP A 178 -17.73 6.73 1.88
C TRP A 178 -18.28 6.90 0.46
N PHE A 179 -18.22 5.83 -0.37
CA PHE A 179 -18.78 5.83 -1.73
C PHE A 179 -20.31 5.88 -1.76
N LEU A 180 -20.96 5.57 -0.64
CA LEU A 180 -22.42 5.58 -0.49
C LEU A 180 -22.94 6.88 0.13
N GLY A 181 -22.07 7.90 0.26
CA GLY A 181 -22.43 9.21 0.79
C GLY A 181 -22.18 9.39 2.30
N ASN A 182 -21.63 8.39 3.01
CA ASN A 182 -21.18 8.56 4.38
C ASN A 182 -19.77 9.19 4.41
N ASN A 183 -19.70 10.42 3.92
CA ASN A 183 -18.48 11.22 3.80
C ASN A 183 -18.71 12.63 4.37
N SER A 184 -17.62 13.34 4.69
CA SER A 184 -17.65 14.72 5.23
C SER A 184 -17.42 15.76 4.14
#